data_a29ac8e1e934f7bf759f201b673ff1c1
#
_entry.id   a29ac8e1e934f7bf759f201b673ff1c1
#
_cell.length_a   1.000
_cell.length_b   1.000
_cell.length_c   1.000
_cell.angle_alpha   90.00
_cell.angle_beta   90.00
_cell.angle_gamma   90.00
#
_symmetry.space_group_name_H-M   'P 1'
#
loop_
_entity.id
_entity.type
_entity.pdbx_description
1 polymer ?
#
loop_
_entity_poly.entity_id
_entity_poly.type
_entity_poly.pdbx_seq_one_letter_code
_entity_poly.pdbx_strand_id
1 'polypeptide(L)'
;MAAGKSNTAAGRAVAGSHLWMQHLVEAGRFPTLARMFAAQLGEEVEWIAPLPQNNFKEYKLNQDEAMAKLFPHADKSSLFDFWPSNQPQWDGIAIGRDSGALYLVEAKAHRKEAEGQKLGATAQESIDKIKDTLRKWHDAHFPQGDFSLWTDGHYQLANRLVFLYEMRTRCVPHHFPDVRLVLLNIAGDPTMEAHRAEYHGYKTTQEQWKDYYSDVFQKMLGTPQIPHGT
;
A
#
# COMPACT_ATOMS: atom_id res chain seq x y z
N MET A 1 1.93 2.64 18.97
CA MET A 1 3.17 3.43 18.76
C MET A 1 3.76 2.95 17.45
N ALA A 2 3.91 3.81 16.46
CA ALA A 2 4.54 3.46 15.21
C ALA A 2 5.97 3.00 15.50
N ALA A 3 6.36 1.82 14.98
CA ALA A 3 7.71 1.32 15.08
C ALA A 3 8.65 2.37 14.47
N GLY A 4 9.53 2.94 15.30
CA GLY A 4 10.44 3.99 14.88
C GLY A 4 11.28 3.53 13.70
N LYS A 5 11.22 4.27 12.60
CA LYS A 5 12.05 4.06 11.41
C LYS A 5 13.52 4.18 11.81
N SER A 6 14.20 3.06 12.03
CA SER A 6 15.65 3.03 12.23
C SER A 6 16.29 3.02 10.84
N ASN A 7 16.44 4.22 10.26
CA ASN A 7 17.17 4.38 9.02
C ASN A 7 18.65 4.59 9.32
N THR A 8 19.52 3.87 8.63
CA THR A 8 20.96 4.16 8.58
C THR A 8 21.20 5.45 7.76
N ALA A 9 22.42 5.99 7.84
CA ALA A 9 22.81 7.09 6.94
C ALA A 9 22.45 6.75 5.48
N ALA A 10 21.86 7.71 4.75
CA ALA A 10 21.35 7.54 3.38
C ALA A 10 19.98 6.84 3.26
N GLY A 11 19.11 6.91 4.25
CA GLY A 11 17.73 6.45 4.15
C GLY A 11 17.53 4.93 4.05
N ARG A 12 18.59 4.13 4.20
CA ARG A 12 18.48 2.67 4.14
C ARG A 12 17.83 2.11 5.40
N ALA A 13 16.82 1.26 5.16
CA ALA A 13 16.21 0.47 6.20
C ALA A 13 17.12 -0.72 6.59
N VAL A 14 17.01 -1.15 7.84
CA VAL A 14 17.80 -2.28 8.35
C VAL A 14 16.97 -3.54 8.58
N ALA A 15 15.64 -3.41 8.59
CA ALA A 15 14.73 -4.53 8.83
C ALA A 15 13.31 -4.23 8.32
N GLY A 16 12.48 -5.28 8.22
CA GLY A 16 11.05 -5.21 7.97
C GLY A 16 10.66 -4.85 6.54
N SER A 17 9.41 -4.45 6.35
CA SER A 17 8.82 -4.19 5.02
C SER A 17 9.61 -3.16 4.21
N HIS A 18 10.12 -2.11 4.84
CA HIS A 18 10.95 -1.09 4.20
C HIS A 18 12.26 -1.66 3.62
N LEU A 19 12.95 -2.57 4.35
CA LEU A 19 14.16 -3.21 3.83
C LEU A 19 13.85 -4.04 2.58
N TRP A 20 12.79 -4.81 2.62
CA TRP A 20 12.39 -5.66 1.50
C TRP A 20 11.96 -4.85 0.29
N MET A 21 11.25 -3.73 0.49
CA MET A 21 10.94 -2.80 -0.60
C MET A 21 12.22 -2.21 -1.22
N GLN A 22 13.19 -1.81 -0.41
CA GLN A 22 14.47 -1.31 -0.91
C GLN A 22 15.25 -2.36 -1.69
N HIS A 23 15.23 -3.63 -1.25
CA HIS A 23 15.82 -4.74 -2.00
C HIS A 23 15.11 -4.97 -3.33
N LEU A 24 13.78 -4.87 -3.34
CA LEU A 24 12.97 -5.08 -4.54
C LEU A 24 13.25 -4.04 -5.61
N VAL A 25 13.36 -2.78 -5.25
CA VAL A 25 13.63 -1.69 -6.22
C VAL A 25 15.08 -1.67 -6.72
N GLU A 26 16.01 -2.29 -5.99
CA GLU A 26 17.40 -2.48 -6.41
C GLU A 26 17.56 -3.81 -7.19
N ALA A 27 16.77 -4.00 -8.25
CA ALA A 27 16.75 -5.24 -9.05
C ALA A 27 18.13 -5.70 -9.52
N GLY A 28 19.04 -4.79 -9.85
CA GLY A 28 20.42 -5.12 -10.24
C GLY A 28 21.22 -5.76 -9.09
N ARG A 29 20.89 -5.43 -7.84
CA ARG A 29 21.54 -6.01 -6.64
C ARG A 29 20.81 -7.26 -6.14
N PHE A 30 19.49 -7.32 -6.32
CA PHE A 30 18.64 -8.41 -5.85
C PHE A 30 17.79 -9.01 -6.98
N PRO A 31 18.42 -9.55 -8.06
CA PRO A 31 17.69 -9.94 -9.28
C PRO A 31 16.71 -11.09 -9.07
N THR A 32 16.97 -11.97 -8.10
CA THR A 32 16.06 -13.08 -7.80
C THR A 32 14.74 -12.56 -7.22
N LEU A 33 14.81 -11.61 -6.27
CA LEU A 33 13.62 -11.02 -5.66
C LEU A 33 12.79 -10.25 -6.70
N ALA A 34 13.45 -9.46 -7.55
CA ALA A 34 12.78 -8.73 -8.62
C ALA A 34 12.07 -9.68 -9.60
N ARG A 35 12.71 -10.81 -10.01
CA ARG A 35 12.08 -11.82 -10.86
C ARG A 35 10.90 -12.53 -10.20
N MET A 36 11.00 -12.84 -8.91
CA MET A 36 9.86 -13.42 -8.17
C MET A 36 8.68 -12.45 -8.13
N PHE A 37 8.93 -11.18 -7.88
CA PHE A 37 7.88 -10.15 -7.88
C PHE A 37 7.24 -10.00 -9.26
N ALA A 38 8.05 -9.88 -10.32
CA ALA A 38 7.56 -9.79 -11.70
C ALA A 38 6.72 -11.02 -12.11
N ALA A 39 7.14 -12.22 -11.69
CA ALA A 39 6.40 -13.46 -11.94
C ALA A 39 5.01 -13.47 -11.26
N GLN A 40 4.87 -12.86 -10.08
CA GLN A 40 3.58 -12.73 -9.39
C GLN A 40 2.66 -11.68 -10.06
N LEU A 41 3.23 -10.64 -10.63
CA LEU A 41 2.47 -9.62 -11.35
C LEU A 41 2.14 -10.01 -12.79
N GLY A 42 2.90 -10.96 -13.37
CA GLY A 42 2.84 -11.31 -14.79
C GLY A 42 3.63 -10.37 -15.71
N GLU A 43 4.33 -9.39 -15.16
CA GLU A 43 5.14 -8.42 -15.91
C GLU A 43 6.24 -7.78 -15.05
N GLU A 44 7.25 -7.20 -15.69
CA GLU A 44 8.21 -6.33 -15.02
C GLU A 44 7.62 -4.95 -14.78
N VAL A 45 8.14 -4.25 -13.77
CA VAL A 45 7.70 -2.89 -13.46
C VAL A 45 8.86 -1.89 -13.50
N GLU A 46 8.52 -0.65 -13.81
CA GLU A 46 9.39 0.50 -13.61
C GLU A 46 9.03 1.20 -12.30
N TRP A 47 9.96 1.21 -11.35
CA TRP A 47 9.73 1.83 -10.05
C TRP A 47 9.79 3.36 -10.12
N ILE A 48 8.77 4.02 -9.55
CA ILE A 48 8.69 5.47 -9.38
C ILE A 48 9.17 5.86 -7.98
N ALA A 49 8.84 5.03 -6.98
CA ALA A 49 9.26 5.15 -5.59
C ALA A 49 9.13 3.78 -4.88
N PRO A 50 9.94 3.57 -3.83
CA PRO A 50 11.09 4.33 -3.36
C PRO A 50 12.30 4.08 -4.27
N LEU A 51 13.16 5.08 -4.49
CA LEU A 51 14.34 4.90 -5.36
C LEU A 51 15.63 5.24 -4.60
N PRO A 52 16.75 4.54 -4.86
CA PRO A 52 18.06 4.79 -4.21
C PRO A 52 18.54 6.23 -4.35
N GLN A 53 18.39 6.82 -5.56
CA GLN A 53 18.80 8.21 -5.86
C GLN A 53 18.01 9.26 -5.07
N ASN A 54 16.84 8.89 -4.52
CA ASN A 54 16.00 9.75 -3.68
C ASN A 54 16.03 9.30 -2.20
N ASN A 55 17.10 8.65 -1.76
CA ASN A 55 17.23 8.09 -0.41
C ASN A 55 16.06 7.19 0.00
N PHE A 56 15.52 6.44 -0.94
CA PHE A 56 14.35 5.57 -0.75
C PHE A 56 13.13 6.29 -0.15
N LYS A 57 12.92 7.54 -0.55
CA LYS A 57 11.76 8.31 -0.14
C LYS A 57 10.48 7.69 -0.71
N GLU A 58 9.55 7.39 0.16
CA GLU A 58 8.17 7.00 -0.18
C GLU A 58 7.35 8.24 -0.51
N TYR A 59 6.38 8.10 -1.41
CA TYR A 59 5.54 9.22 -1.84
C TYR A 59 4.07 9.03 -1.47
N LYS A 60 3.40 10.16 -1.21
CA LYS A 60 1.96 10.31 -1.35
C LYS A 60 1.68 10.66 -2.82
N LEU A 61 0.54 10.25 -3.37
CA LEU A 61 0.23 10.53 -4.77
C LEU A 61 0.13 12.03 -5.08
N ASN A 62 -0.31 12.83 -4.10
CA ASN A 62 -0.44 14.29 -4.25
C ASN A 62 0.84 15.08 -3.95
N GLN A 63 1.98 14.45 -3.74
CA GLN A 63 3.27 15.16 -3.65
C GLN A 63 3.73 15.59 -5.03
N ASP A 64 4.38 16.75 -5.11
CA ASP A 64 4.75 17.34 -6.40
C ASP A 64 5.68 16.43 -7.22
N GLU A 65 6.57 15.69 -6.58
CA GLU A 65 7.44 14.72 -7.26
C GLU A 65 6.67 13.53 -7.87
N ALA A 66 5.62 13.06 -7.18
CA ALA A 66 4.75 12.01 -7.69
C ALA A 66 3.84 12.56 -8.80
N MET A 67 3.25 13.75 -8.58
CA MET A 67 2.42 14.44 -9.57
C MET A 67 3.17 14.66 -10.90
N ALA A 68 4.39 15.18 -10.84
CA ALA A 68 5.19 15.45 -12.03
C ALA A 68 5.50 14.20 -12.87
N LYS A 69 5.61 13.03 -12.21
CA LYS A 69 5.92 11.77 -12.88
C LYS A 69 4.67 11.02 -13.36
N LEU A 70 3.62 11.02 -12.55
CA LEU A 70 2.43 10.19 -12.78
C LEU A 70 1.31 10.94 -13.48
N PHE A 71 1.17 12.23 -13.20
CA PHE A 71 0.03 13.05 -13.61
C PHE A 71 0.46 14.43 -14.12
N PRO A 72 1.39 14.52 -15.09
CA PRO A 72 2.08 15.78 -15.46
C PRO A 72 1.13 16.89 -15.93
N HIS A 73 -0.09 16.56 -16.34
CA HIS A 73 -1.08 17.51 -16.85
C HIS A 73 -2.38 17.54 -16.04
N ALA A 74 -2.43 16.80 -14.91
CA ALA A 74 -3.63 16.75 -14.11
C ALA A 74 -3.68 17.91 -13.10
N ASP A 75 -4.89 18.44 -12.87
CA ASP A 75 -5.11 19.33 -11.75
C ASP A 75 -5.19 18.52 -10.45
N LYS A 76 -4.22 18.75 -9.59
CA LYS A 76 -4.06 18.08 -8.31
C LYS A 76 -5.29 18.24 -7.41
N SER A 77 -5.93 19.41 -7.43
CA SER A 77 -7.06 19.69 -6.57
C SER A 77 -8.30 18.88 -6.95
N SER A 78 -8.58 18.73 -8.24
CA SER A 78 -9.70 17.92 -8.71
C SER A 78 -9.40 16.42 -8.67
N LEU A 79 -8.14 16.02 -8.93
CA LEU A 79 -7.75 14.62 -8.92
C LEU A 79 -7.87 13.99 -7.54
N PHE A 80 -7.65 14.78 -6.46
CA PHE A 80 -7.61 14.29 -5.08
C PHE A 80 -8.61 14.96 -4.15
N ASP A 81 -9.68 15.54 -4.68
CA ASP A 81 -10.73 16.20 -3.89
C ASP A 81 -11.48 15.25 -2.93
N PHE A 82 -11.41 13.95 -3.18
CA PHE A 82 -12.04 12.91 -2.35
C PHE A 82 -11.36 12.68 -1.00
N TRP A 83 -10.13 13.16 -0.82
CA TRP A 83 -9.34 12.90 0.39
C TRP A 83 -8.73 14.19 0.94
N PRO A 84 -8.47 14.28 2.27
CA PRO A 84 -7.69 15.39 2.82
C PRO A 84 -6.29 15.48 2.21
N SER A 85 -5.66 16.65 2.31
CA SER A 85 -4.31 16.88 1.77
C SER A 85 -3.25 15.92 2.34
N ASN A 86 -3.44 15.46 3.58
CA ASN A 86 -2.58 14.45 4.18
C ASN A 86 -2.98 13.04 3.72
N GLN A 87 -2.59 12.68 2.51
CA GLN A 87 -2.87 11.36 1.93
C GLN A 87 -2.04 10.23 2.56
N PRO A 88 -2.44 8.95 2.35
CA PRO A 88 -1.59 7.81 2.67
C PRO A 88 -0.27 7.86 1.91
N GLN A 89 0.80 7.47 2.57
CA GLN A 89 2.11 7.26 1.99
C GLN A 89 2.20 5.82 1.47
N TRP A 90 2.73 5.62 0.27
CA TRP A 90 2.84 4.31 -0.36
C TRP A 90 4.24 3.74 -0.17
N ASP A 91 4.33 2.48 0.23
CA ASP A 91 5.61 1.77 0.35
C ASP A 91 6.26 1.57 -1.02
N GLY A 92 5.45 1.45 -2.08
CA GLY A 92 5.94 1.43 -3.46
C GLY A 92 4.94 1.99 -4.47
N ILE A 93 5.47 2.63 -5.51
CA ILE A 93 4.72 3.09 -6.69
C ILE A 93 5.51 2.65 -7.91
N ALA A 94 4.85 1.98 -8.85
CA ALA A 94 5.49 1.52 -10.08
C ALA A 94 4.54 1.58 -11.28
N ILE A 95 5.10 1.48 -12.49
CA ILE A 95 4.35 1.36 -13.74
C ILE A 95 4.72 0.03 -14.39
N GLY A 96 3.72 -0.74 -14.79
CA GLY A 96 3.90 -1.98 -15.55
C GLY A 96 4.55 -1.73 -16.90
N ARG A 97 5.60 -2.48 -17.24
CA ARG A 97 6.33 -2.26 -18.48
C ARG A 97 5.54 -2.64 -19.73
N ASP A 98 4.75 -3.71 -19.61
CA ASP A 98 3.97 -4.23 -20.73
C ASP A 98 2.56 -3.63 -20.73
N SER A 99 1.92 -3.55 -19.56
CA SER A 99 0.54 -3.09 -19.44
C SER A 99 0.40 -1.56 -19.35
N GLY A 100 1.43 -0.85 -18.92
CA GLY A 100 1.34 0.57 -18.56
C GLY A 100 0.49 0.86 -17.31
N ALA A 101 0.04 -0.17 -16.60
CA ALA A 101 -0.79 -0.02 -15.40
C ALA A 101 -0.03 0.63 -14.24
N LEU A 102 -0.71 1.45 -13.47
CA LEU A 102 -0.16 2.00 -12.22
C LEU A 102 -0.28 0.96 -11.10
N TYR A 103 0.83 0.61 -10.49
CA TYR A 103 0.90 -0.26 -9.31
C TYR A 103 1.11 0.56 -8.04
N LEU A 104 0.18 0.43 -7.11
CA LEU A 104 0.24 1.00 -5.76
C LEU A 104 0.54 -0.13 -4.78
N VAL A 105 1.69 -0.07 -4.11
CA VAL A 105 2.18 -1.18 -3.27
C VAL A 105 2.12 -0.80 -1.80
N GLU A 106 1.52 -1.69 -1.01
CA GLU A 106 1.56 -1.70 0.44
C GLU A 106 2.31 -2.96 0.90
N ALA A 107 3.40 -2.80 1.65
CA ALA A 107 4.27 -3.90 2.05
C ALA A 107 4.21 -4.17 3.55
N LYS A 108 4.17 -5.45 3.92
CA LYS A 108 4.18 -5.92 5.30
C LYS A 108 5.17 -7.08 5.46
N ALA A 109 5.98 -7.04 6.52
CA ALA A 109 6.94 -8.09 6.84
C ALA A 109 6.44 -9.03 7.95
N HIS A 110 5.48 -8.60 8.73
CA HIS A 110 4.81 -9.45 9.73
C HIS A 110 3.38 -8.96 10.02
N ARG A 111 2.55 -9.87 10.51
CA ARG A 111 1.12 -9.65 10.71
C ARG A 111 0.80 -8.47 11.64
N LYS A 112 1.64 -8.23 12.66
CA LYS A 112 1.47 -7.09 13.56
C LYS A 112 1.56 -5.71 12.90
N GLU A 113 2.20 -5.59 11.73
CA GLU A 113 2.18 -4.36 10.94
C GLU A 113 0.82 -4.09 10.28
N ALA A 114 0.02 -5.14 10.07
CA ALA A 114 -1.29 -5.06 9.43
C ALA A 114 -2.46 -4.98 10.41
N GLU A 115 -2.22 -5.21 11.71
CA GLU A 115 -3.25 -5.27 12.75
C GLU A 115 -3.42 -3.94 13.49
N GLY A 116 -4.65 -3.69 14.00
CA GLY A 116 -4.91 -2.64 15.00
C GLY A 116 -4.78 -1.20 14.49
N GLN A 117 -4.89 -0.98 13.20
CA GLN A 117 -4.73 0.34 12.61
C GLN A 117 -6.04 1.14 12.66
N LYS A 118 -5.95 2.36 13.19
CA LYS A 118 -7.09 3.26 13.39
C LYS A 118 -6.94 4.53 12.57
N LEU A 119 -8.08 5.15 12.26
CA LEU A 119 -8.13 6.48 11.68
C LEU A 119 -7.42 7.48 12.64
N GLY A 120 -6.32 8.03 12.18
CA GLY A 120 -5.45 8.91 12.95
C GLY A 120 -5.64 10.41 12.69
N ALA A 121 -6.63 10.81 11.89
CA ALA A 121 -6.94 12.22 11.67
C ALA A 121 -7.49 12.86 12.95
N THR A 122 -7.13 14.13 13.20
CA THR A 122 -7.55 14.88 14.40
C THR A 122 -8.48 16.05 14.06
N ALA A 123 -8.37 16.63 12.86
CA ALA A 123 -9.26 17.70 12.41
C ALA A 123 -10.62 17.10 12.00
N GLN A 124 -11.71 17.64 12.53
CA GLN A 124 -13.06 17.12 12.32
C GLN A 124 -13.42 17.06 10.82
N GLU A 125 -13.14 18.12 10.07
CA GLU A 125 -13.36 18.16 8.62
C GLU A 125 -12.65 17.02 7.89
N SER A 126 -11.41 16.71 8.29
CA SER A 126 -10.65 15.57 7.72
C SER A 126 -11.26 14.22 8.09
N ILE A 127 -11.71 14.09 9.35
CA ILE A 127 -12.36 12.87 9.85
C ILE A 127 -13.64 12.61 9.04
N ASP A 128 -14.48 13.64 8.89
CA ASP A 128 -15.77 13.54 8.19
C ASP A 128 -15.53 13.16 6.72
N LYS A 129 -14.65 13.89 6.04
CA LYS A 129 -14.31 13.63 4.65
C LYS A 129 -13.78 12.20 4.41
N ILE A 130 -12.89 11.73 5.30
CA ILE A 130 -12.36 10.35 5.22
C ILE A 130 -13.49 9.35 5.42
N LYS A 131 -14.31 9.52 6.45
CA LYS A 131 -15.43 8.61 6.76
C LYS A 131 -16.45 8.56 5.63
N ASP A 132 -16.81 9.71 5.06
CA ASP A 132 -17.76 9.80 3.96
C ASP A 132 -17.21 9.05 2.72
N THR A 133 -15.93 9.24 2.41
CA THR A 133 -15.29 8.54 1.29
C THR A 133 -15.20 7.04 1.55
N LEU A 134 -14.80 6.61 2.75
CA LEU A 134 -14.78 5.20 3.14
C LEU A 134 -16.19 4.58 3.03
N ARG A 135 -17.22 5.28 3.54
CA ARG A 135 -18.61 4.83 3.53
C ARG A 135 -19.13 4.68 2.10
N LYS A 136 -18.88 5.68 1.24
CA LYS A 136 -19.25 5.61 -0.19
C LYS A 136 -18.79 4.31 -0.84
N TRP A 137 -17.52 3.95 -0.67
CA TRP A 137 -16.94 2.78 -1.32
C TRP A 137 -17.33 1.47 -0.64
N HIS A 138 -17.43 1.46 0.70
CA HIS A 138 -17.94 0.32 1.43
C HIS A 138 -19.37 -0.04 0.98
N ASP A 139 -20.28 0.93 1.02
CA ASP A 139 -21.70 0.67 0.73
C ASP A 139 -21.93 0.30 -0.75
N ALA A 140 -21.10 0.83 -1.66
CA ALA A 140 -21.18 0.50 -3.08
C ALA A 140 -20.66 -0.91 -3.43
N HIS A 141 -19.63 -1.39 -2.75
CA HIS A 141 -18.94 -2.62 -3.15
C HIS A 141 -18.96 -3.73 -2.09
N PHE A 142 -19.09 -3.37 -0.81
CA PHE A 142 -18.93 -4.28 0.31
C PHE A 142 -20.04 -4.14 1.37
N PRO A 143 -21.33 -4.04 0.97
CA PRO A 143 -22.42 -3.73 1.91
C PRO A 143 -22.66 -4.82 2.96
N GLN A 144 -22.07 -6.01 2.78
CA GLN A 144 -22.13 -7.13 3.72
C GLN A 144 -20.96 -7.14 4.72
N GLY A 145 -19.97 -6.27 4.53
CA GLY A 145 -18.81 -6.13 5.41
C GLY A 145 -19.11 -5.29 6.65
N ASP A 146 -18.25 -5.40 7.64
CA ASP A 146 -18.33 -4.56 8.84
C ASP A 146 -17.58 -3.23 8.62
N PHE A 147 -18.33 -2.16 8.43
CA PHE A 147 -17.78 -0.82 8.25
C PHE A 147 -16.95 -0.33 9.44
N SER A 148 -17.22 -0.78 10.64
CA SER A 148 -16.46 -0.35 11.82
C SER A 148 -14.97 -0.70 11.69
N LEU A 149 -14.65 -1.81 11.03
CA LEU A 149 -13.28 -2.25 10.74
C LEU A 149 -12.55 -1.34 9.75
N TRP A 150 -13.29 -0.56 8.95
CA TRP A 150 -12.70 0.40 8.00
C TRP A 150 -12.13 1.64 8.69
N THR A 151 -12.59 1.94 9.89
CA THR A 151 -12.12 3.09 10.68
C THR A 151 -11.31 2.68 11.91
N ASP A 152 -11.55 1.48 12.45
CA ASP A 152 -10.87 0.93 13.62
C ASP A 152 -10.53 -0.55 13.42
N GLY A 153 -9.27 -0.87 13.37
CA GLY A 153 -8.75 -2.23 13.18
C GLY A 153 -7.99 -2.43 11.87
N HIS A 154 -8.56 -2.03 10.73
CA HIS A 154 -7.96 -2.20 9.40
C HIS A 154 -8.01 -0.93 8.55
N TYR A 155 -7.93 0.23 9.18
CA TYR A 155 -8.00 1.53 8.48
C TYR A 155 -6.99 1.67 7.34
N GLN A 156 -5.77 1.16 7.48
CA GLN A 156 -4.79 1.24 6.40
C GLN A 156 -5.25 0.46 5.16
N LEU A 157 -5.75 -0.75 5.33
CA LEU A 157 -6.29 -1.54 4.22
C LEU A 157 -7.50 -0.84 3.58
N ALA A 158 -8.41 -0.29 4.41
CA ALA A 158 -9.56 0.46 3.92
C ALA A 158 -9.15 1.64 3.04
N ASN A 159 -8.19 2.45 3.50
CA ASN A 159 -7.75 3.59 2.68
C ASN A 159 -7.04 3.15 1.39
N ARG A 160 -6.31 2.00 1.38
CA ARG A 160 -5.72 1.44 0.17
C ARG A 160 -6.79 1.04 -0.86
N LEU A 161 -7.87 0.40 -0.42
CA LEU A 161 -9.00 0.04 -1.28
C LEU A 161 -9.70 1.28 -1.83
N VAL A 162 -9.96 2.28 -1.01
CA VAL A 162 -10.56 3.55 -1.47
C VAL A 162 -9.68 4.22 -2.52
N PHE A 163 -8.38 4.32 -2.29
CA PHE A 163 -7.47 4.88 -3.28
C PHE A 163 -7.44 4.07 -4.58
N LEU A 164 -7.48 2.73 -4.51
CA LEU A 164 -7.60 1.89 -5.70
C LEU A 164 -8.83 2.28 -6.54
N TYR A 165 -10.00 2.35 -5.91
CA TYR A 165 -11.26 2.66 -6.61
C TYR A 165 -11.33 4.10 -7.11
N GLU A 166 -10.95 5.07 -6.29
CA GLU A 166 -10.92 6.48 -6.70
C GLU A 166 -9.93 6.70 -7.85
N MET A 167 -8.74 6.11 -7.80
CA MET A 167 -7.77 6.22 -8.87
C MET A 167 -8.22 5.51 -10.15
N ARG A 168 -8.86 4.35 -10.05
CA ARG A 168 -9.49 3.72 -11.21
C ARG A 168 -10.54 4.62 -11.84
N THR A 169 -11.44 5.18 -11.05
CA THR A 169 -12.51 6.06 -11.53
C THR A 169 -11.96 7.33 -12.20
N ARG A 170 -10.90 7.92 -11.65
CA ARG A 170 -10.37 9.22 -12.08
C ARG A 170 -9.27 9.15 -13.13
N CYS A 171 -8.53 8.05 -13.16
CA CYS A 171 -7.31 7.94 -13.96
C CYS A 171 -7.43 6.99 -15.15
N VAL A 172 -8.38 6.06 -15.12
CA VAL A 172 -8.57 5.10 -16.20
C VAL A 172 -9.64 5.61 -17.17
N PRO A 173 -9.44 5.62 -18.48
CA PRO A 173 -8.19 5.30 -19.19
C PRO A 173 -7.26 6.50 -19.43
N HIS A 174 -7.57 7.68 -18.87
CA HIS A 174 -6.97 8.97 -19.27
C HIS A 174 -5.48 9.11 -18.92
N HIS A 175 -5.05 8.56 -17.79
CA HIS A 175 -3.66 8.62 -17.33
C HIS A 175 -2.99 7.24 -17.37
N PHE A 176 -3.73 6.20 -17.04
CA PHE A 176 -3.26 4.81 -17.03
C PHE A 176 -4.32 3.90 -17.62
N PRO A 177 -3.93 2.80 -18.31
CA PRO A 177 -4.90 1.80 -18.78
C PRO A 177 -5.55 1.03 -17.64
N ASP A 178 -4.91 0.94 -16.48
CA ASP A 178 -5.43 0.31 -15.26
C ASP A 178 -4.69 0.83 -14.02
N VAL A 179 -5.30 0.66 -12.83
CA VAL A 179 -4.66 0.89 -11.53
C VAL A 179 -4.79 -0.37 -10.69
N ARG A 180 -3.69 -0.84 -10.13
CA ARG A 180 -3.62 -2.10 -9.37
C ARG A 180 -3.06 -1.87 -7.98
N LEU A 181 -3.70 -2.49 -6.98
CA LEU A 181 -3.22 -2.54 -5.61
C LEU A 181 -2.45 -3.84 -5.40
N VAL A 182 -1.22 -3.73 -4.88
CA VAL A 182 -0.40 -4.87 -4.49
C VAL A 182 -0.24 -4.89 -2.98
N LEU A 183 -0.75 -5.92 -2.34
CA LEU A 183 -0.48 -6.21 -0.93
C LEU A 183 0.73 -7.14 -0.85
N LEU A 184 1.91 -6.56 -0.71
CA LEU A 184 3.17 -7.30 -0.67
C LEU A 184 3.45 -7.82 0.74
N ASN A 185 3.31 -9.12 0.93
CA ASN A 185 3.51 -9.75 2.22
C ASN A 185 4.78 -10.61 2.21
N ILE A 186 5.71 -10.29 3.10
CA ILE A 186 6.96 -11.01 3.23
C ILE A 186 6.76 -12.18 4.19
N ALA A 187 6.89 -13.40 3.67
CA ALA A 187 6.80 -14.60 4.50
C ALA A 187 8.17 -14.96 5.11
N GLY A 188 8.16 -15.26 6.41
CA GLY A 188 9.35 -15.73 7.11
C GLY A 188 10.45 -14.70 7.31
N ASP A 189 10.13 -13.41 7.33
CA ASP A 189 11.13 -12.34 7.52
C ASP A 189 11.99 -12.57 8.78
N PRO A 190 13.32 -12.75 8.64
CA PRO A 190 14.20 -12.91 9.78
C PRO A 190 14.73 -11.57 10.31
N THR A 191 14.54 -10.48 9.57
CA THR A 191 15.28 -9.23 9.82
C THR A 191 14.78 -8.49 11.04
N MET A 192 13.48 -8.55 11.32
CA MET A 192 12.91 -7.89 12.50
C MET A 192 13.40 -8.53 13.79
N GLU A 193 13.37 -9.86 13.89
CA GLU A 193 13.88 -10.57 15.08
C GLU A 193 15.38 -10.36 15.30
N ALA A 194 16.17 -10.38 14.22
CA ALA A 194 17.61 -10.13 14.28
C ALA A 194 17.94 -8.71 14.74
N HIS A 195 17.03 -7.76 14.50
CA HIS A 195 17.26 -6.35 14.80
C HIS A 195 16.78 -5.95 16.19
N ARG A 196 15.68 -6.56 16.69
CA ARG A 196 15.11 -6.24 18.00
C ARG A 196 14.52 -7.48 18.67
N ALA A 197 14.94 -7.74 19.91
CA ALA A 197 14.46 -8.88 20.70
C ALA A 197 12.93 -8.86 20.93
N GLU A 198 12.31 -7.69 20.98
CA GLU A 198 10.87 -7.53 21.15
C GLU A 198 10.01 -8.10 19.99
N TYR A 199 10.66 -8.40 18.84
CA TYR A 199 10.01 -9.00 17.69
C TYR A 199 10.19 -10.52 17.59
N HIS A 200 10.67 -11.17 18.64
CA HIS A 200 10.73 -12.63 18.67
C HIS A 200 9.32 -13.22 18.48
N GLY A 201 9.22 -14.21 17.58
CA GLY A 201 7.95 -14.87 17.26
C GLY A 201 7.05 -14.09 16.27
N TYR A 202 7.49 -12.97 15.72
CA TYR A 202 6.69 -12.19 14.77
C TYR A 202 6.79 -12.68 13.33
N LYS A 203 7.66 -13.65 13.05
CA LYS A 203 7.69 -14.26 11.72
C LYS A 203 6.32 -14.77 11.32
N THR A 204 5.87 -14.32 10.16
CA THR A 204 4.57 -14.73 9.61
C THR A 204 4.82 -15.65 8.43
N THR A 205 4.32 -16.87 8.47
CA THR A 205 4.43 -17.82 7.35
C THR A 205 3.50 -17.44 6.20
N GLN A 206 3.71 -18.03 5.04
CA GLN A 206 2.81 -17.81 3.90
C GLN A 206 1.37 -18.26 4.22
N GLU A 207 1.20 -19.36 4.95
CA GLU A 207 -0.11 -19.86 5.38
C GLU A 207 -0.79 -18.90 6.34
N GLN A 208 -0.05 -18.42 7.35
CA GLN A 208 -0.57 -17.43 8.29
C GLN A 208 -0.98 -16.11 7.60
N TRP A 209 -0.30 -15.70 6.52
CA TRP A 209 -0.71 -14.54 5.73
C TRP A 209 -2.02 -14.81 4.98
N LYS A 210 -2.18 -15.99 4.37
CA LYS A 210 -3.42 -16.38 3.68
C LYS A 210 -4.60 -16.40 4.65
N ASP A 211 -4.45 -17.06 5.79
CA ASP A 211 -5.49 -17.14 6.81
C ASP A 211 -5.88 -15.76 7.34
N TYR A 212 -4.87 -14.92 7.61
CA TYR A 212 -5.08 -13.55 8.07
C TYR A 212 -5.92 -12.74 7.08
N TYR A 213 -5.55 -12.70 5.81
CA TYR A 213 -6.29 -11.92 4.83
C TYR A 213 -7.66 -12.53 4.51
N SER A 214 -7.81 -13.84 4.51
CA SER A 214 -9.11 -14.48 4.36
C SER A 214 -10.07 -14.07 5.47
N ASP A 215 -9.62 -14.07 6.73
CA ASP A 215 -10.41 -13.63 7.89
C ASP A 215 -10.75 -12.14 7.81
N VAL A 216 -9.74 -11.30 7.54
CA VAL A 216 -9.91 -9.84 7.44
C VAL A 216 -10.87 -9.47 6.31
N PHE A 217 -10.72 -10.06 5.13
CA PHE A 217 -11.59 -9.78 3.99
C PHE A 217 -13.01 -10.26 4.27
N GLN A 218 -13.19 -11.45 4.85
CA GLN A 218 -14.52 -11.96 5.21
C GLN A 218 -15.23 -11.01 6.17
N LYS A 219 -14.54 -10.48 7.18
CA LYS A 219 -15.12 -9.58 8.18
C LYS A 219 -15.34 -8.17 7.61
N MET A 220 -14.34 -7.62 6.96
CA MET A 220 -14.29 -6.23 6.51
C MET A 220 -15.06 -5.99 5.22
N LEU A 221 -15.08 -6.97 4.32
CA LEU A 221 -15.65 -6.88 2.97
C LEU A 221 -16.87 -7.78 2.78
N GLY A 222 -17.14 -8.70 3.70
CA GLY A 222 -18.21 -9.71 3.54
C GLY A 222 -17.86 -10.82 2.54
N THR A 223 -16.61 -10.89 2.10
CA THR A 223 -16.12 -11.89 1.14
C THR A 223 -14.67 -12.25 1.47
N PRO A 224 -14.24 -13.52 1.33
CA PRO A 224 -12.87 -13.94 1.66
C PRO A 224 -11.81 -13.47 0.63
N GLN A 225 -12.23 -12.80 -0.43
CA GLN A 225 -11.35 -12.31 -1.50
C GLN A 225 -11.82 -10.94 -1.97
N ILE A 226 -10.88 -10.10 -2.41
CA ILE A 226 -11.21 -8.85 -3.10
C ILE A 226 -11.76 -9.24 -4.48
N PRO A 227 -12.97 -8.78 -4.86
CA PRO A 227 -13.53 -9.08 -6.17
C PRO A 227 -12.60 -8.60 -7.30
N HIS A 228 -12.36 -9.49 -8.27
CA HIS A 228 -11.61 -9.12 -9.47
C HIS A 228 -12.53 -8.28 -10.39
N GLY A 229 -12.06 -7.10 -10.80
CA GLY A 229 -12.70 -6.36 -11.91
C GLY A 229 -13.84 -5.44 -11.52
N THR A 230 -13.98 -5.04 -10.27
CA THR A 230 -14.89 -3.94 -9.91
C THR A 230 -14.15 -2.61 -9.88
#